data_2a889932f31546b0952147e088e98a5a
#
_entry.id   2a889932f31546b0952147e088e98a5a
#
_cell.length_a   1.000
_cell.length_b   1.000
_cell.length_c   1.000
_cell.angle_alpha   90.00
_cell.angle_beta   90.00
_cell.angle_gamma   90.00
#
_symmetry.space_group_name_H-M   'P 1'
#
loop_
_entity.id
_entity.type
_entity.pdbx_description
1 polymer ?
#
loop_
_entity_poly.entity_id
_entity_poly.type
_entity_poly.pdbx_seq_one_letter_code
_entity_poly.pdbx_strand_id
1 'polypeptide(L)'
;VTPAARPATTPDRLLIGVLTARGRRWRLTAGTAGLMVHQIAEMLVPVMIGATIDDAVVRADVGALVVRLLLLVLVFVVLTLAWRTGNALTTRVYLEAEHDLRSRVVDRVLDAHGGPARTPGATLSLATSDASRVAGTTWLLSGQLAALAAIVTAAISLVAVHPPLALALGIGVPVAVWLMHRLAAPLERRSSREQGRAADAAGLAADLVAGLRVLHGLGASATAARRYRRTSQDLLTSRVGAARARAWYDAGSEVASGVLVAVVALAAGWLALRGTITVGQLVTVVGVVQTVQWPLTQTGQIVVSLKQRRASAARL
;
A
#
# COMPACT_ATOMS: atom_id res chain seq x y z
N VAL A 1 15.52 32.20 34.15
CA VAL A 1 14.37 32.26 33.18
C VAL A 1 14.25 30.86 32.61
N THR A 2 13.29 30.11 33.11
CA THR A 2 12.97 28.76 32.63
C THR A 2 12.40 28.89 31.20
N PRO A 3 13.04 28.30 30.17
CA PRO A 3 12.44 28.33 28.83
C PRO A 3 11.16 27.52 28.85
N ALA A 4 10.07 28.15 28.42
CA ALA A 4 8.77 27.54 28.30
C ALA A 4 8.88 26.24 27.49
N ALA A 5 8.47 25.11 28.08
CA ALA A 5 8.40 23.81 27.40
C ALA A 5 7.57 23.98 26.13
N ARG A 6 8.18 23.76 24.96
CA ARG A 6 7.44 23.76 23.69
C ARG A 6 6.30 22.73 23.81
N PRO A 7 5.05 23.11 23.49
CA PRO A 7 3.93 22.19 23.61
C PRO A 7 4.21 20.94 22.80
N ALA A 8 4.02 19.77 23.42
CA ALA A 8 4.17 18.47 22.78
C ALA A 8 3.29 18.46 21.52
N THR A 9 3.91 18.29 20.36
CA THR A 9 3.19 18.22 19.09
C THR A 9 2.35 16.94 19.09
N THR A 10 1.03 17.07 18.96
CA THR A 10 0.17 15.88 18.86
C THR A 10 0.58 15.05 17.62
N PRO A 11 0.46 13.72 17.64
CA PRO A 11 0.83 12.84 16.53
C PRO A 11 0.22 13.30 15.19
N ASP A 12 -1.03 13.77 15.22
CA ASP A 12 -1.73 14.27 14.02
C ASP A 12 -1.12 15.57 13.48
N ARG A 13 -0.65 16.47 14.35
CA ARG A 13 0.06 17.69 13.91
C ARG A 13 1.38 17.39 13.24
N LEU A 14 2.10 16.34 13.68
CA LEU A 14 3.32 15.88 13.04
C LEU A 14 3.01 15.32 11.63
N LEU A 15 2.00 14.47 11.49
CA LEU A 15 1.58 13.92 10.20
C LEU A 15 1.14 15.03 9.23
N ILE A 16 0.33 15.98 9.71
CA ILE A 16 -0.09 17.14 8.92
C ILE A 16 1.12 18.02 8.56
N GLY A 17 2.06 18.23 9.48
CA GLY A 17 3.28 19.00 9.25
C GLY A 17 4.14 18.44 8.14
N VAL A 18 4.25 17.12 8.03
CA VAL A 18 4.94 16.45 6.92
C VAL A 18 4.30 16.77 5.57
N LEU A 19 2.98 16.79 5.51
CA LEU A 19 2.21 17.06 4.29
C LEU A 19 2.19 18.53 3.92
N THR A 20 2.21 19.43 4.92
CA THR A 20 1.95 20.85 4.74
C THR A 20 3.18 21.74 4.82
N ALA A 21 4.39 21.19 4.95
CA ALA A 21 5.62 21.97 5.03
C ALA A 21 5.80 22.90 3.81
N ARG A 22 6.27 24.15 4.09
CA ARG A 22 6.50 25.18 3.05
C ARG A 22 7.44 24.65 1.96
N GLY A 23 7.08 24.85 0.69
CA GLY A 23 7.85 24.37 -0.48
C GLY A 23 7.54 22.94 -0.92
N ARG A 24 6.94 22.09 -0.05
CA ARG A 24 6.59 20.70 -0.41
C ARG A 24 5.15 20.57 -0.90
N ARG A 25 4.24 21.45 -0.48
CA ARG A 25 2.80 21.36 -0.82
C ARG A 25 2.56 21.25 -2.32
N TRP A 26 3.14 22.16 -3.11
CA TRP A 26 2.93 22.14 -4.54
C TRP A 26 3.49 20.88 -5.21
N ARG A 27 4.65 20.38 -4.74
CA ARG A 27 5.23 19.11 -5.25
C ARG A 27 4.38 17.91 -4.88
N LEU A 28 3.84 17.88 -3.64
CA LEU A 28 2.94 16.82 -3.20
C LEU A 28 1.63 16.86 -3.99
N THR A 29 1.01 18.03 -4.18
CA THR A 29 -0.22 18.16 -4.97
C THR A 29 0.02 17.81 -6.44
N ALA A 30 1.10 18.31 -7.07
CA ALA A 30 1.45 17.97 -8.43
C ALA A 30 1.79 16.48 -8.59
N GLY A 31 2.55 15.91 -7.64
CA GLY A 31 2.85 14.48 -7.61
C GLY A 31 1.61 13.60 -7.47
N THR A 32 0.71 13.98 -6.55
CA THR A 32 -0.58 13.29 -6.36
C THR A 32 -1.46 13.42 -7.60
N ALA A 33 -1.55 14.61 -8.20
CA ALA A 33 -2.29 14.81 -9.44
C ALA A 33 -1.74 13.96 -10.58
N GLY A 34 -0.41 13.87 -10.72
CA GLY A 34 0.23 12.97 -11.68
C GLY A 34 -0.17 11.50 -11.47
N LEU A 35 -0.14 11.02 -10.22
CA LEU A 35 -0.58 9.65 -9.90
C LEU A 35 -2.09 9.44 -10.15
N MET A 36 -2.93 10.45 -9.91
CA MET A 36 -4.36 10.38 -10.23
C MET A 36 -4.58 10.31 -11.75
N VAL A 37 -3.89 11.15 -12.53
CA VAL A 37 -3.95 11.12 -14.01
C VAL A 37 -3.49 9.76 -14.54
N HIS A 38 -2.42 9.20 -13.98
CA HIS A 38 -1.96 7.84 -14.31
C HIS A 38 -3.07 6.82 -14.11
N GLN A 39 -3.72 6.82 -12.94
CA GLN A 39 -4.78 5.85 -12.62
C GLN A 39 -6.04 6.05 -13.47
N ILE A 40 -6.39 7.30 -13.80
CA ILE A 40 -7.49 7.59 -14.74
C ILE A 40 -7.15 7.05 -16.13
N ALA A 41 -5.94 7.33 -16.62
CA ALA A 41 -5.50 6.85 -17.93
C ALA A 41 -5.46 5.31 -17.98
N GLU A 42 -5.02 4.65 -16.92
CA GLU A 42 -5.00 3.20 -16.80
C GLU A 42 -6.41 2.60 -16.90
N MET A 43 -7.40 3.21 -16.23
CA MET A 43 -8.81 2.79 -16.32
C MET A 43 -9.42 3.05 -17.70
N LEU A 44 -8.91 4.01 -18.46
CA LEU A 44 -9.37 4.29 -19.82
C LEU A 44 -8.84 3.31 -20.87
N VAL A 45 -7.73 2.60 -20.59
CA VAL A 45 -7.17 1.62 -21.55
C VAL A 45 -8.18 0.56 -21.97
N PRO A 46 -8.87 -0.16 -21.08
CA PRO A 46 -9.90 -1.12 -21.47
C PRO A 46 -11.06 -0.49 -22.25
N VAL A 47 -11.44 0.74 -21.91
CA VAL A 47 -12.49 1.50 -22.60
C VAL A 47 -12.08 1.79 -24.04
N MET A 48 -10.84 2.24 -24.24
CA MET A 48 -10.29 2.51 -25.57
C MET A 48 -10.16 1.25 -26.41
N ILE A 49 -9.76 0.13 -25.80
CA ILE A 49 -9.70 -1.17 -26.49
C ILE A 49 -11.10 -1.60 -26.94
N GLY A 50 -12.10 -1.51 -26.06
CA GLY A 50 -13.47 -1.84 -26.40
C GLY A 50 -14.04 -0.97 -27.52
N ALA A 51 -13.83 0.34 -27.44
CA ALA A 51 -14.25 1.26 -28.50
C ALA A 51 -13.53 0.99 -29.84
N THR A 52 -12.26 0.56 -29.79
CA THR A 52 -11.52 0.17 -31.00
C THR A 52 -12.14 -1.07 -31.66
N ILE A 53 -12.55 -2.06 -30.84
CA ILE A 53 -13.24 -3.26 -31.36
C ILE A 53 -14.56 -2.90 -32.04
N ASP A 54 -15.39 -2.09 -31.37
CA ASP A 54 -16.72 -1.75 -31.92
C ASP A 54 -16.65 -0.85 -33.14
N ASP A 55 -15.80 0.18 -33.14
CA ASP A 55 -15.78 1.18 -34.22
C ASP A 55 -14.93 0.77 -35.42
N ALA A 56 -13.81 0.08 -35.18
CA ALA A 56 -12.83 -0.21 -36.22
C ALA A 56 -12.87 -1.66 -36.69
N VAL A 57 -12.88 -2.63 -35.76
CA VAL A 57 -12.78 -4.04 -36.12
C VAL A 57 -14.14 -4.55 -36.64
N VAL A 58 -15.24 -4.22 -35.97
CA VAL A 58 -16.58 -4.67 -36.37
C VAL A 58 -17.00 -4.03 -37.69
N ARG A 59 -16.63 -2.77 -37.96
CA ARG A 59 -16.93 -2.06 -39.21
C ARG A 59 -15.90 -2.28 -40.31
N ALA A 60 -14.78 -2.99 -40.02
CA ALA A 60 -13.67 -3.22 -40.94
C ALA A 60 -13.08 -1.91 -41.51
N ASP A 61 -13.09 -0.82 -40.73
CA ASP A 61 -12.57 0.49 -41.11
C ASP A 61 -11.12 0.64 -40.68
N VAL A 62 -10.19 0.50 -41.63
CA VAL A 62 -8.75 0.62 -41.39
C VAL A 62 -8.36 2.04 -40.96
N GLY A 63 -9.02 3.07 -41.47
CA GLY A 63 -8.76 4.46 -41.08
C GLY A 63 -9.12 4.71 -39.62
N ALA A 64 -10.31 4.28 -39.21
CA ALA A 64 -10.74 4.32 -37.80
C ALA A 64 -9.79 3.51 -36.89
N LEU A 65 -9.32 2.34 -37.34
CA LEU A 65 -8.39 1.52 -36.59
C LEU A 65 -7.08 2.27 -36.31
N VAL A 66 -6.48 2.88 -37.34
CA VAL A 66 -5.22 3.63 -37.18
C VAL A 66 -5.39 4.79 -36.20
N VAL A 67 -6.48 5.56 -36.31
CA VAL A 67 -6.76 6.68 -35.39
C VAL A 67 -6.94 6.17 -33.95
N ARG A 68 -7.67 5.09 -33.72
CA ARG A 68 -7.88 4.50 -32.39
C ARG A 68 -6.58 3.97 -31.78
N LEU A 69 -5.72 3.34 -32.59
CA LEU A 69 -4.39 2.88 -32.13
C LEU A 69 -3.48 4.06 -31.77
N LEU A 70 -3.49 5.15 -32.54
CA LEU A 70 -2.73 6.36 -32.21
C LEU A 70 -3.23 6.99 -30.90
N LEU A 71 -4.55 7.05 -30.68
CA LEU A 71 -5.12 7.51 -29.41
C LEU A 71 -4.72 6.60 -28.25
N LEU A 72 -4.71 5.29 -28.44
CA LEU A 72 -4.26 4.34 -27.43
C LEU A 72 -2.77 4.55 -27.09
N VAL A 73 -1.92 4.75 -28.10
CA VAL A 73 -0.51 5.13 -27.89
C VAL A 73 -0.39 6.43 -27.09
N LEU A 74 -1.21 7.44 -27.42
CA LEU A 74 -1.24 8.70 -26.67
C LEU A 74 -1.62 8.48 -25.19
N VAL A 75 -2.65 7.64 -24.93
CA VAL A 75 -3.03 7.28 -23.56
C VAL A 75 -1.88 6.60 -22.81
N PHE A 76 -1.14 5.68 -23.45
CA PHE A 76 0.04 5.05 -22.83
C PHE A 76 1.18 6.04 -22.57
N VAL A 77 1.39 7.01 -23.46
CA VAL A 77 2.37 8.09 -23.24
C VAL A 77 1.96 8.93 -22.04
N VAL A 78 0.71 9.37 -21.96
CA VAL A 78 0.16 10.15 -20.83
C VAL A 78 0.30 9.35 -19.52
N LEU A 79 -0.12 8.08 -19.53
CA LEU A 79 -0.03 7.16 -18.38
C LEU A 79 1.41 7.05 -17.88
N THR A 80 2.38 6.84 -18.79
CA THR A 80 3.79 6.67 -18.45
C THR A 80 4.40 7.97 -17.91
N LEU A 81 4.15 9.10 -18.56
CA LEU A 81 4.67 10.41 -18.15
C LEU A 81 4.05 10.84 -16.81
N ALA A 82 2.74 10.64 -16.63
CA ALA A 82 2.03 10.94 -15.40
C ALA A 82 2.54 10.11 -14.23
N TRP A 83 2.78 8.80 -14.43
CA TRP A 83 3.40 7.94 -13.41
C TRP A 83 4.83 8.38 -13.08
N ARG A 84 5.67 8.59 -14.11
CA ARG A 84 7.06 8.99 -13.92
C ARG A 84 7.19 10.30 -13.14
N THR A 85 6.44 11.33 -13.54
CA THR A 85 6.48 12.64 -12.88
C THR A 85 5.83 12.60 -11.51
N GLY A 86 4.66 11.95 -11.37
CA GLY A 86 3.94 11.78 -10.12
C GLY A 86 4.77 11.02 -9.08
N ASN A 87 5.36 9.89 -9.49
CA ASN A 87 6.23 9.07 -8.65
C ASN A 87 7.50 9.83 -8.22
N ALA A 88 8.17 10.53 -9.13
CA ALA A 88 9.39 11.28 -8.84
C ALA A 88 9.12 12.42 -7.84
N LEU A 89 8.04 13.19 -8.02
CA LEU A 89 7.68 14.29 -7.13
C LEU A 89 7.28 13.77 -5.75
N THR A 90 6.46 12.72 -5.66
CA THR A 90 6.02 12.13 -4.39
C THR A 90 7.20 11.52 -3.63
N THR A 91 8.10 10.79 -4.33
CA THR A 91 9.33 10.23 -3.74
C THR A 91 10.23 11.33 -3.20
N ARG A 92 10.41 12.41 -3.95
CA ARG A 92 11.23 13.55 -3.49
C ARG A 92 10.67 14.16 -2.21
N VAL A 93 9.35 14.39 -2.14
CA VAL A 93 8.69 14.89 -0.92
C VAL A 93 8.86 13.93 0.25
N TYR A 94 8.73 12.63 0.00
CA TYR A 94 8.96 11.58 0.98
C TYR A 94 10.39 11.64 1.55
N LEU A 95 11.41 11.67 0.69
CA LEU A 95 12.81 11.69 1.10
C LEU A 95 13.18 12.98 1.85
N GLU A 96 12.69 14.14 1.38
CA GLU A 96 12.89 15.42 2.08
C GLU A 96 12.22 15.42 3.46
N ALA A 97 11.03 14.81 3.59
CA ALA A 97 10.35 14.70 4.87
C ALA A 97 11.06 13.74 5.83
N GLU A 98 11.53 12.61 5.32
CA GLU A 98 12.30 11.63 6.07
C GLU A 98 13.61 12.23 6.59
N HIS A 99 14.35 12.96 5.74
CA HIS A 99 15.57 13.65 6.11
C HIS A 99 15.33 14.65 7.24
N ASP A 100 14.32 15.50 7.11
CA ASP A 100 14.01 16.51 8.15
C ASP A 100 13.63 15.87 9.49
N LEU A 101 12.87 14.76 9.46
CA LEU A 101 12.52 14.05 10.69
C LEU A 101 13.75 13.43 11.35
N ARG A 102 14.64 12.83 10.56
CA ARG A 102 15.92 12.29 11.06
C ARG A 102 16.78 13.37 11.68
N SER A 103 16.96 14.50 10.99
CA SER A 103 17.75 15.63 11.50
C SER A 103 17.19 16.14 12.83
N ARG A 104 15.85 16.31 12.94
CA ARG A 104 15.23 16.72 14.21
C ARG A 104 15.46 15.74 15.36
N VAL A 105 15.47 14.43 15.07
CA VAL A 105 15.81 13.42 16.10
C VAL A 105 17.26 13.58 16.56
N VAL A 106 18.20 13.76 15.61
CA VAL A 106 19.62 13.94 15.91
C VAL A 106 19.84 15.23 16.68
N ASP A 107 19.26 16.35 16.23
CA ASP A 107 19.36 17.65 16.93
C ASP A 107 18.87 17.55 18.37
N ARG A 108 17.76 16.80 18.60
CA ARG A 108 17.21 16.62 19.94
C ARG A 108 18.07 15.73 20.84
N VAL A 109 18.79 14.77 20.26
CA VAL A 109 19.72 13.90 20.99
C VAL A 109 21.01 14.65 21.38
N LEU A 110 21.43 15.54 20.48
CA LEU A 110 22.67 16.34 20.69
C LEU A 110 22.42 17.63 21.49
N ASP A 111 21.16 17.96 21.83
CA ASP A 111 20.83 19.14 22.63
C ASP A 111 21.40 19.00 24.02
N ALA A 112 22.15 20.03 24.46
CA ALA A 112 22.82 20.09 25.77
C ALA A 112 21.85 19.95 26.96
N HIS A 113 20.58 20.28 26.80
CA HIS A 113 19.58 20.17 27.86
C HIS A 113 18.91 18.77 27.93
N GLY A 114 19.35 17.84 27.09
CA GLY A 114 18.96 16.43 27.11
C GLY A 114 17.47 16.18 26.86
N GLY A 115 17.17 15.36 25.87
CA GLY A 115 15.86 14.70 25.78
C GLY A 115 15.73 13.59 26.84
N PRO A 116 14.55 13.01 27.07
CA PRO A 116 14.39 11.90 28.01
C PRO A 116 15.37 10.78 27.68
N ALA A 117 16.06 10.29 28.71
CA ALA A 117 17.07 9.24 28.58
C ALA A 117 16.49 8.01 27.87
N ARG A 118 16.90 7.79 26.65
CA ARG A 118 16.49 6.63 25.84
C ARG A 118 17.70 5.74 25.60
N THR A 119 17.49 4.45 25.45
CA THR A 119 18.57 3.54 25.05
C THR A 119 19.07 3.89 23.64
N PRO A 120 20.37 3.70 23.33
CA PRO A 120 20.90 3.97 21.99
C PRO A 120 20.13 3.28 20.86
N GLY A 121 19.66 2.04 21.09
CA GLY A 121 18.83 1.29 20.13
C GLY A 121 17.45 1.93 19.90
N ALA A 122 16.81 2.47 20.93
CA ALA A 122 15.55 3.18 20.80
C ALA A 122 15.70 4.48 19.98
N THR A 123 16.77 5.21 20.21
CA THR A 123 17.10 6.44 19.46
C THR A 123 17.38 6.13 17.99
N LEU A 124 18.14 5.08 17.71
CA LEU A 124 18.39 4.64 16.33
C LEU A 124 17.09 4.22 15.63
N SER A 125 16.20 3.50 16.32
CA SER A 125 14.88 3.13 15.78
C SER A 125 14.02 4.35 15.42
N LEU A 126 14.03 5.41 16.24
CA LEU A 126 13.34 6.67 15.95
C LEU A 126 13.89 7.35 14.70
N ALA A 127 15.23 7.48 14.63
CA ALA A 127 15.90 8.14 13.50
C ALA A 127 15.79 7.36 12.19
N THR A 128 15.53 6.06 12.22
CA THR A 128 15.45 5.23 11.03
C THR A 128 14.01 4.84 10.72
N SER A 129 13.46 3.85 11.42
CA SER A 129 12.19 3.22 11.05
C SER A 129 10.97 4.11 11.34
N ASP A 130 10.96 4.86 12.46
CA ASP A 130 9.81 5.71 12.79
C ASP A 130 9.77 6.95 11.92
N ALA A 131 10.89 7.61 11.64
CA ALA A 131 10.98 8.73 10.72
C ALA A 131 10.51 8.35 9.31
N SER A 132 10.97 7.21 8.78
CA SER A 132 10.55 6.67 7.49
C SER A 132 9.03 6.39 7.43
N ARG A 133 8.46 5.78 8.48
CA ARG A 133 7.02 5.51 8.56
C ARG A 133 6.18 6.79 8.55
N VAL A 134 6.59 7.80 9.31
CA VAL A 134 5.90 9.09 9.38
C VAL A 134 5.99 9.82 8.04
N ALA A 135 7.18 9.90 7.45
CA ALA A 135 7.40 10.49 6.12
C ALA A 135 6.56 9.78 5.03
N GLY A 136 6.43 8.45 5.13
CA GLY A 136 5.63 7.64 4.22
C GLY A 136 4.13 7.99 4.18
N THR A 137 3.64 8.89 5.06
CA THR A 137 2.27 9.43 4.99
C THR A 137 2.01 10.15 3.67
N THR A 138 3.04 10.71 3.05
CA THR A 138 2.97 11.31 1.70
C THR A 138 2.52 10.28 0.67
N TRP A 139 3.15 9.11 0.65
CA TRP A 139 2.80 8.00 -0.23
C TRP A 139 1.41 7.42 0.07
N LEU A 140 1.06 7.31 1.36
CA LEU A 140 -0.26 6.82 1.76
C LEU A 140 -1.36 7.74 1.20
N LEU A 141 -1.22 9.06 1.39
CA LEU A 141 -2.20 10.02 0.91
C LEU A 141 -2.30 10.04 -0.62
N SER A 142 -1.15 10.16 -1.30
CA SER A 142 -1.12 10.20 -2.76
C SER A 142 -1.67 8.92 -3.39
N GLY A 143 -1.30 7.75 -2.85
CA GLY A 143 -1.80 6.45 -3.30
C GLY A 143 -3.31 6.28 -3.09
N GLN A 144 -3.84 6.76 -1.95
CA GLN A 144 -5.29 6.68 -1.70
C GLN A 144 -6.09 7.59 -2.62
N LEU A 145 -5.63 8.81 -2.89
CA LEU A 145 -6.29 9.72 -3.83
C LEU A 145 -6.24 9.18 -5.26
N ALA A 146 -5.13 8.59 -5.66
CA ALA A 146 -4.99 7.91 -6.95
C ALA A 146 -5.93 6.69 -7.06
N ALA A 147 -6.00 5.85 -6.00
CA ALA A 147 -6.92 4.71 -5.96
C ALA A 147 -8.41 5.15 -6.04
N LEU A 148 -8.77 6.23 -5.34
CA LEU A 148 -10.12 6.79 -5.43
C LEU A 148 -10.42 7.28 -6.85
N ALA A 149 -9.47 7.95 -7.52
CA ALA A 149 -9.63 8.38 -8.91
C ALA A 149 -9.87 7.17 -9.84
N ALA A 150 -9.13 6.07 -9.66
CA ALA A 150 -9.35 4.82 -10.40
C ALA A 150 -10.75 4.26 -10.19
N ILE A 151 -11.19 4.13 -8.92
CA ILE A 151 -12.50 3.58 -8.57
C ILE A 151 -13.64 4.44 -9.17
N VAL A 152 -13.52 5.76 -9.08
CA VAL A 152 -14.51 6.68 -9.66
C VAL A 152 -14.54 6.55 -11.19
N THR A 153 -13.39 6.49 -11.84
CA THR A 153 -13.31 6.33 -13.31
C THR A 153 -13.89 4.97 -13.74
N ALA A 154 -13.58 3.89 -13.03
CA ALA A 154 -14.14 2.57 -13.27
C ALA A 154 -15.68 2.59 -13.14
N ALA A 155 -16.19 3.20 -12.07
CA ALA A 155 -17.64 3.34 -11.85
C ALA A 155 -18.32 4.11 -12.99
N ILE A 156 -17.76 5.26 -13.39
CA ILE A 156 -18.27 6.06 -14.51
C ILE A 156 -18.26 5.25 -15.81
N SER A 157 -17.17 4.55 -16.10
CA SER A 157 -17.04 3.72 -17.31
C SER A 157 -18.08 2.60 -17.35
N LEU A 158 -18.35 1.94 -16.24
CA LEU A 158 -19.34 0.87 -16.15
C LEU A 158 -20.77 1.39 -16.21
N VAL A 159 -21.06 2.55 -15.61
CA VAL A 159 -22.38 3.21 -15.72
C VAL A 159 -22.66 3.58 -17.17
N ALA A 160 -21.64 4.08 -17.90
CA ALA A 160 -21.78 4.45 -19.31
C ALA A 160 -22.05 3.24 -20.22
N VAL A 161 -21.53 2.05 -19.87
CA VAL A 161 -21.80 0.81 -20.63
C VAL A 161 -23.16 0.23 -20.25
N HIS A 162 -23.40 -0.04 -18.98
CA HIS A 162 -24.65 -0.64 -18.50
C HIS A 162 -24.81 -0.45 -16.99
N PRO A 163 -25.73 0.40 -16.50
CA PRO A 163 -25.88 0.72 -15.09
C PRO A 163 -25.98 -0.47 -14.13
N PRO A 164 -26.71 -1.56 -14.44
CA PRO A 164 -26.75 -2.75 -13.59
C PRO A 164 -25.39 -3.43 -13.37
N LEU A 165 -24.46 -3.37 -14.34
CA LEU A 165 -23.10 -3.89 -14.16
C LEU A 165 -22.30 -3.03 -13.20
N ALA A 166 -22.47 -1.71 -13.24
CA ALA A 166 -21.87 -0.81 -12.27
C ALA A 166 -22.39 -1.09 -10.85
N LEU A 167 -23.70 -1.37 -10.69
CA LEU A 167 -24.28 -1.76 -9.41
C LEU A 167 -23.73 -3.10 -8.92
N ALA A 168 -23.58 -4.09 -9.80
CA ALA A 168 -22.99 -5.38 -9.48
C ALA A 168 -21.55 -5.23 -8.94
N LEU A 169 -20.73 -4.35 -9.55
CA LEU A 169 -19.41 -4.02 -9.04
C LEU A 169 -19.50 -3.26 -7.71
N GLY A 170 -20.40 -2.28 -7.61
CA GLY A 170 -20.63 -1.47 -6.42
C GLY A 170 -21.03 -2.29 -5.19
N ILE A 171 -21.68 -3.44 -5.37
CA ILE A 171 -22.01 -4.40 -4.30
C ILE A 171 -20.90 -5.44 -4.15
N GLY A 172 -20.39 -5.98 -5.25
CA GLY A 172 -19.39 -7.05 -5.24
C GLY A 172 -18.07 -6.64 -4.57
N VAL A 173 -17.66 -5.38 -4.78
CA VAL A 173 -16.44 -4.84 -4.16
C VAL A 173 -16.51 -4.75 -2.63
N PRO A 174 -17.51 -4.12 -2.01
CA PRO A 174 -17.66 -4.13 -0.55
C PRO A 174 -17.75 -5.55 0.02
N VAL A 175 -18.41 -6.46 -0.65
CA VAL A 175 -18.50 -7.88 -0.25
C VAL A 175 -17.11 -8.54 -0.29
N ALA A 176 -16.35 -8.34 -1.36
CA ALA A 176 -14.99 -8.86 -1.47
C ALA A 176 -14.07 -8.27 -0.40
N VAL A 177 -14.12 -6.95 -0.15
CA VAL A 177 -13.35 -6.28 0.90
C VAL A 177 -13.74 -6.80 2.29
N TRP A 178 -15.02 -6.99 2.56
CA TRP A 178 -15.49 -7.57 3.82
C TRP A 178 -14.98 -9.00 4.02
N LEU A 179 -15.03 -9.82 2.97
CA LEU A 179 -14.50 -11.19 3.01
C LEU A 179 -12.99 -11.19 3.27
N MET A 180 -12.25 -10.32 2.59
CA MET A 180 -10.81 -10.14 2.80
C MET A 180 -10.49 -9.72 4.23
N HIS A 181 -11.27 -8.80 4.80
CA HIS A 181 -11.09 -8.39 6.20
C HIS A 181 -11.29 -9.56 7.17
N ARG A 182 -12.28 -10.43 6.91
CA ARG A 182 -12.49 -11.65 7.71
C ARG A 182 -11.34 -12.64 7.60
N LEU A 183 -10.77 -12.80 6.40
CA LEU A 183 -9.60 -13.67 6.16
C LEU A 183 -8.30 -13.10 6.73
N ALA A 184 -8.19 -11.77 6.91
CA ALA A 184 -7.00 -11.13 7.46
C ALA A 184 -6.82 -11.38 8.97
N ALA A 185 -7.88 -11.57 9.74
CA ALA A 185 -7.81 -11.70 11.19
C ALA A 185 -6.90 -12.84 11.69
N PRO A 186 -6.93 -14.07 11.12
CA PRO A 186 -5.98 -15.13 11.50
C PRO A 186 -4.53 -14.79 11.15
N LEU A 187 -4.29 -14.09 10.03
CA LEU A 187 -2.98 -13.65 9.60
C LEU A 187 -2.39 -12.64 10.59
N GLU A 188 -3.16 -11.62 10.99
CA GLU A 188 -2.73 -10.61 11.96
C GLU A 188 -2.30 -11.23 13.29
N ARG A 189 -3.10 -12.15 13.82
CA ARG A 189 -2.81 -12.85 15.09
C ARG A 189 -1.52 -13.68 15.00
N ARG A 190 -1.31 -14.40 13.90
CA ARG A 190 -0.12 -15.24 13.71
C ARG A 190 1.12 -14.40 13.45
N SER A 191 1.01 -13.33 12.67
CA SER A 191 2.10 -12.39 12.41
C SER A 191 2.53 -11.66 13.70
N SER A 192 1.59 -11.25 14.55
CA SER A 192 1.92 -10.64 15.84
C SER A 192 2.66 -11.60 16.77
N ARG A 193 2.25 -12.88 16.82
CA ARG A 193 2.96 -13.92 17.60
C ARG A 193 4.36 -14.19 17.06
N GLU A 194 4.52 -14.24 15.74
CA GLU A 194 5.81 -14.44 15.09
C GLU A 194 6.76 -13.28 15.43
N GLN A 195 6.28 -12.03 15.40
CA GLN A 195 7.09 -10.86 15.78
C GLN A 195 7.50 -10.91 17.26
N GLY A 196 6.61 -11.35 18.17
CA GLY A 196 6.96 -11.54 19.58
C GLY A 196 8.08 -12.58 19.74
N ARG A 197 7.94 -13.75 19.11
CA ARG A 197 8.97 -14.81 19.15
C ARG A 197 10.29 -14.40 18.51
N ALA A 198 10.25 -13.54 17.47
CA ALA A 198 11.44 -12.98 16.87
C ALA A 198 12.17 -12.03 17.84
N ALA A 199 11.44 -11.20 18.58
CA ALA A 199 11.99 -10.32 19.59
C ALA A 199 12.62 -11.13 20.75
N ASP A 200 11.95 -12.19 21.23
CA ASP A 200 12.47 -13.08 22.27
C ASP A 200 13.80 -13.75 21.85
N ALA A 201 13.86 -14.25 20.61
CA ALA A 201 15.06 -14.88 20.07
C ALA A 201 16.22 -13.89 19.91
N ALA A 202 15.93 -12.67 19.43
CA ALA A 202 16.90 -11.62 19.28
C ALA A 202 17.44 -11.13 20.65
N GLY A 203 16.55 -10.96 21.63
CA GLY A 203 16.93 -10.61 23.00
C GLY A 203 17.83 -11.66 23.63
N LEU A 204 17.44 -12.94 23.55
CA LEU A 204 18.27 -14.04 24.04
C LEU A 204 19.65 -14.09 23.35
N ALA A 205 19.72 -13.87 22.04
CA ALA A 205 20.97 -13.83 21.31
C ALA A 205 21.90 -12.70 21.84
N ALA A 206 21.31 -11.50 22.04
CA ALA A 206 22.06 -10.35 22.56
C ALA A 206 22.58 -10.61 23.98
N ASP A 207 21.76 -11.19 24.86
CA ASP A 207 22.16 -11.56 26.23
C ASP A 207 23.30 -12.59 26.24
N LEU A 208 23.22 -13.62 25.39
CA LEU A 208 24.25 -14.64 25.27
C LEU A 208 25.59 -14.07 24.74
N VAL A 209 25.53 -13.14 23.80
CA VAL A 209 26.73 -12.46 23.29
C VAL A 209 27.32 -11.54 24.35
N ALA A 210 26.51 -10.78 25.05
CA ALA A 210 26.98 -9.90 26.15
C ALA A 210 27.60 -10.71 27.30
N GLY A 211 27.01 -11.89 27.62
CA GLY A 211 27.52 -12.79 28.68
C GLY A 211 28.57 -13.81 28.20
N LEU A 212 29.07 -13.75 26.98
CA LEU A 212 29.88 -14.80 26.34
C LEU A 212 31.16 -15.15 27.17
N ARG A 213 31.82 -14.15 27.74
CA ARG A 213 33.02 -14.35 28.56
C ARG A 213 32.73 -15.17 29.83
N VAL A 214 31.61 -14.87 30.49
CA VAL A 214 31.17 -15.59 31.69
C VAL A 214 30.75 -17.01 31.34
N LEU A 215 29.99 -17.21 30.24
CA LEU A 215 29.60 -18.52 29.79
C LEU A 215 30.76 -19.44 29.44
N HIS A 216 31.84 -18.89 28.86
CA HIS A 216 33.05 -19.64 28.57
C HIS A 216 33.80 -19.99 29.86
N GLY A 217 33.96 -19.03 30.80
CA GLY A 217 34.61 -19.27 32.09
C GLY A 217 33.92 -20.34 32.95
N LEU A 218 32.62 -20.45 32.87
CA LEU A 218 31.81 -21.43 33.58
C LEU A 218 31.60 -22.76 32.82
N GLY A 219 32.15 -22.91 31.62
CA GLY A 219 31.91 -24.09 30.77
C GLY A 219 30.46 -24.28 30.30
N ALA A 220 29.62 -23.21 30.40
CA ALA A 220 28.17 -23.27 30.18
C ALA A 220 27.75 -23.07 28.70
N SER A 221 28.69 -22.91 27.76
CA SER A 221 28.45 -22.58 26.35
C SER A 221 27.52 -23.56 25.65
N ALA A 222 27.66 -24.90 25.91
CA ALA A 222 26.79 -25.91 25.33
C ALA A 222 25.33 -25.79 25.81
N THR A 223 25.12 -25.41 27.07
CA THR A 223 23.77 -25.22 27.63
C THR A 223 23.11 -23.97 27.06
N ALA A 224 23.88 -22.88 26.94
CA ALA A 224 23.43 -21.64 26.28
C ALA A 224 23.02 -21.90 24.82
N ALA A 225 23.84 -22.63 24.06
CA ALA A 225 23.55 -23.01 22.68
C ALA A 225 22.26 -23.86 22.56
N ARG A 226 22.06 -24.82 23.48
CA ARG A 226 20.81 -25.62 23.53
C ARG A 226 19.59 -24.74 23.79
N ARG A 227 19.69 -23.78 24.73
CA ARG A 227 18.60 -22.85 25.02
C ARG A 227 18.26 -21.99 23.79
N TYR A 228 19.25 -21.43 23.13
CA TYR A 228 19.04 -20.65 21.92
C TYR A 228 18.40 -21.46 20.78
N ARG A 229 18.87 -22.70 20.57
CA ARG A 229 18.28 -23.60 19.55
C ARG A 229 16.78 -23.84 19.79
N ARG A 230 16.36 -24.05 21.03
CA ARG A 230 14.94 -24.21 21.38
C ARG A 230 14.13 -22.96 21.03
N THR A 231 14.59 -21.79 21.47
CA THR A 231 13.93 -20.52 21.15
C THR A 231 13.87 -20.26 19.64
N SER A 232 14.95 -20.59 18.93
CA SER A 232 15.01 -20.49 17.45
C SER A 232 14.04 -21.47 16.76
N GLN A 233 13.86 -22.68 17.28
CA GLN A 233 12.87 -23.64 16.77
C GLN A 233 11.43 -23.16 17.01
N ASP A 234 11.14 -22.56 18.19
CA ASP A 234 9.85 -21.95 18.48
C ASP A 234 9.54 -20.78 17.53
N LEU A 235 10.55 -19.98 17.22
CA LEU A 235 10.45 -18.93 16.21
C LEU A 235 10.18 -19.51 14.81
N LEU A 236 10.91 -20.57 14.42
CA LEU A 236 10.71 -21.23 13.13
C LEU A 236 9.28 -21.74 12.96
N THR A 237 8.74 -22.44 13.98
CA THR A 237 7.35 -22.93 13.94
C THR A 237 6.35 -21.78 13.83
N SER A 238 6.59 -20.66 14.53
CA SER A 238 5.75 -19.45 14.46
C SER A 238 5.83 -18.80 13.08
N ARG A 239 7.02 -18.72 12.48
CA ARG A 239 7.24 -18.20 11.11
C ARG A 239 6.54 -19.04 10.05
N VAL A 240 6.69 -20.36 10.12
CA VAL A 240 5.99 -21.28 9.18
C VAL A 240 4.47 -21.14 9.35
N GLY A 241 3.98 -21.00 10.59
CA GLY A 241 2.57 -20.75 10.86
C GLY A 241 2.06 -19.42 10.29
N ALA A 242 2.83 -18.35 10.40
CA ALA A 242 2.51 -17.04 9.82
C ALA A 242 2.58 -17.08 8.28
N ALA A 243 3.61 -17.73 7.71
CA ALA A 243 3.75 -17.91 6.27
C ALA A 243 2.58 -18.68 5.65
N ARG A 244 2.13 -19.76 6.31
CA ARG A 244 0.92 -20.51 5.89
C ARG A 244 -0.33 -19.63 5.93
N ALA A 245 -0.50 -18.84 7.00
CA ALA A 245 -1.65 -17.95 7.09
C ALA A 245 -1.64 -16.88 6.00
N ARG A 246 -0.44 -16.37 5.66
CA ARG A 246 -0.27 -15.45 4.55
C ARG A 246 -0.61 -16.09 3.21
N ALA A 247 -0.11 -17.28 2.95
CA ALA A 247 -0.40 -18.02 1.71
C ALA A 247 -1.90 -18.27 1.53
N TRP A 248 -2.61 -18.63 2.62
CA TRP A 248 -4.07 -18.79 2.59
C TRP A 248 -4.81 -17.48 2.36
N TYR A 249 -4.33 -16.38 2.93
CA TYR A 249 -4.89 -15.05 2.68
C TYR A 249 -4.68 -14.64 1.24
N ASP A 250 -3.46 -14.76 0.72
CA ASP A 250 -3.11 -14.40 -0.66
C ASP A 250 -3.92 -15.25 -1.65
N ALA A 251 -3.99 -16.58 -1.46
CA ALA A 251 -4.81 -17.48 -2.29
C ALA A 251 -6.31 -17.15 -2.22
N GLY A 252 -6.83 -16.86 -1.01
CA GLY A 252 -8.22 -16.46 -0.83
C GLY A 252 -8.53 -15.13 -1.52
N SER A 253 -7.59 -14.19 -1.50
CA SER A 253 -7.68 -12.91 -2.21
C SER A 253 -7.76 -13.12 -3.72
N GLU A 254 -6.87 -13.94 -4.28
CA GLU A 254 -6.88 -14.27 -5.70
C GLU A 254 -8.17 -14.97 -6.15
N VAL A 255 -8.65 -15.93 -5.37
CA VAL A 255 -9.91 -16.63 -5.64
C VAL A 255 -11.10 -15.67 -5.60
N ALA A 256 -11.20 -14.83 -4.55
CA ALA A 256 -12.31 -13.87 -4.44
C ALA A 256 -12.30 -12.86 -5.60
N SER A 257 -11.12 -12.40 -5.98
CA SER A 257 -10.88 -11.52 -7.12
C SER A 257 -11.28 -12.20 -8.43
N GLY A 258 -10.80 -13.42 -8.67
CA GLY A 258 -11.13 -14.21 -9.87
C GLY A 258 -12.63 -14.51 -9.98
N VAL A 259 -13.29 -14.85 -8.87
CA VAL A 259 -14.75 -15.07 -8.82
C VAL A 259 -15.51 -13.79 -9.18
N LEU A 260 -15.09 -12.63 -8.65
CA LEU A 260 -15.72 -11.35 -8.99
C LEU A 260 -15.62 -11.08 -10.50
N VAL A 261 -14.43 -11.24 -11.08
CA VAL A 261 -14.21 -11.09 -12.53
C VAL A 261 -15.07 -12.08 -13.31
N ALA A 262 -15.08 -13.35 -12.92
CA ALA A 262 -15.85 -14.38 -13.61
C ALA A 262 -17.36 -14.11 -13.59
N VAL A 263 -17.91 -13.69 -12.45
CA VAL A 263 -19.32 -13.34 -12.31
C VAL A 263 -19.68 -12.15 -13.19
N VAL A 264 -18.85 -11.09 -13.18
CA VAL A 264 -19.11 -9.91 -14.03
C VAL A 264 -18.93 -10.24 -15.50
N ALA A 265 -17.90 -11.04 -15.87
CA ALA A 265 -17.68 -11.49 -17.24
C ALA A 265 -18.85 -12.35 -17.77
N LEU A 266 -19.37 -13.28 -16.95
CA LEU A 266 -20.53 -14.09 -17.29
C LEU A 266 -21.80 -13.23 -17.47
N ALA A 267 -22.03 -12.28 -16.57
CA ALA A 267 -23.18 -11.36 -16.68
C ALA A 267 -23.06 -10.48 -17.93
N ALA A 268 -21.89 -9.90 -18.18
CA ALA A 268 -21.63 -9.10 -19.38
C ALA A 268 -21.70 -9.94 -20.66
N GLY A 269 -21.16 -11.17 -20.66
CA GLY A 269 -21.28 -12.11 -21.78
C GLY A 269 -22.73 -12.47 -22.11
N TRP A 270 -23.52 -12.71 -21.06
CA TRP A 270 -24.97 -12.96 -21.26
C TRP A 270 -25.72 -11.75 -21.83
N LEU A 271 -25.39 -10.51 -21.39
CA LEU A 271 -25.92 -9.29 -21.96
C LEU A 271 -25.48 -9.09 -23.41
N ALA A 272 -24.26 -9.44 -23.76
CA ALA A 272 -23.74 -9.39 -25.12
C ALA A 272 -24.44 -10.39 -26.03
N LEU A 273 -24.70 -11.63 -25.59
CA LEU A 273 -25.45 -12.63 -26.32
C LEU A 273 -26.93 -12.20 -26.57
N ARG A 274 -27.49 -11.40 -25.68
CA ARG A 274 -28.81 -10.78 -25.84
C ARG A 274 -28.81 -9.52 -26.72
N GLY A 275 -27.67 -9.09 -27.19
CA GLY A 275 -27.53 -7.85 -27.98
C GLY A 275 -27.72 -6.55 -27.17
N THR A 276 -27.72 -6.63 -25.82
CA THR A 276 -27.91 -5.46 -24.95
C THR A 276 -26.62 -4.61 -24.86
N ILE A 277 -25.47 -5.26 -24.96
CA ILE A 277 -24.16 -4.61 -25.04
C ILE A 277 -23.39 -5.18 -26.22
N THR A 278 -22.42 -4.40 -26.73
CA THR A 278 -21.54 -4.80 -27.82
C THR A 278 -20.40 -5.70 -27.36
N VAL A 279 -19.67 -6.32 -28.29
CA VAL A 279 -18.44 -7.09 -27.97
C VAL A 279 -17.36 -6.21 -27.39
N GLY A 280 -17.19 -4.98 -27.89
CA GLY A 280 -16.24 -4.03 -27.34
C GLY A 280 -16.62 -3.57 -25.93
N GLN A 281 -17.92 -3.37 -25.67
CA GLN A 281 -18.41 -3.09 -24.31
C GLN A 281 -18.15 -4.26 -23.35
N LEU A 282 -18.31 -5.51 -23.79
CA LEU A 282 -17.93 -6.69 -23.01
C LEU A 282 -16.46 -6.65 -22.62
N VAL A 283 -15.56 -6.39 -23.58
CA VAL A 283 -14.11 -6.27 -23.33
C VAL A 283 -13.80 -5.12 -22.36
N THR A 284 -14.49 -3.98 -22.54
CA THR A 284 -14.39 -2.83 -21.61
C THR A 284 -14.73 -3.25 -20.17
N VAL A 285 -15.87 -3.91 -19.96
CA VAL A 285 -16.34 -4.32 -18.63
C VAL A 285 -15.34 -5.25 -17.96
N VAL A 286 -14.91 -6.30 -18.67
CA VAL A 286 -13.95 -7.28 -18.13
C VAL A 286 -12.62 -6.61 -17.80
N GLY A 287 -12.10 -5.77 -18.68
CA GLY A 287 -10.84 -5.05 -18.50
C GLY A 287 -10.89 -4.08 -17.33
N VAL A 288 -11.96 -3.27 -17.21
CA VAL A 288 -12.12 -2.32 -16.09
C VAL A 288 -12.21 -3.05 -14.75
N VAL A 289 -12.96 -4.18 -14.69
CA VAL A 289 -13.07 -4.96 -13.46
C VAL A 289 -11.73 -5.58 -13.04
N GLN A 290 -10.92 -6.04 -14.00
CA GLN A 290 -9.57 -6.55 -13.72
C GLN A 290 -8.66 -5.44 -13.20
N THR A 291 -8.67 -4.28 -13.83
CA THR A 291 -7.74 -3.18 -13.48
C THR A 291 -8.08 -2.53 -12.14
N VAL A 292 -9.37 -2.46 -11.76
CA VAL A 292 -9.80 -1.81 -10.52
C VAL A 292 -9.45 -2.60 -9.25
N GLN A 293 -9.06 -3.87 -9.35
CA GLN A 293 -8.77 -4.73 -8.19
C GLN A 293 -7.63 -4.19 -7.32
N TRP A 294 -6.54 -3.73 -7.95
CA TRP A 294 -5.41 -3.20 -7.20
C TRP A 294 -5.75 -1.91 -6.42
N PRO A 295 -6.40 -0.87 -6.98
CA PRO A 295 -6.90 0.27 -6.23
C PRO A 295 -7.79 -0.10 -5.03
N LEU A 296 -8.60 -1.12 -5.17
CA LEU A 296 -9.49 -1.59 -4.10
C LEU A 296 -8.73 -2.21 -2.93
N THR A 297 -7.75 -3.06 -3.20
CA THR A 297 -6.91 -3.66 -2.15
C THR A 297 -6.11 -2.60 -1.40
N GLN A 298 -5.61 -1.59 -2.08
CA GLN A 298 -4.91 -0.47 -1.48
C GLN A 298 -5.80 0.32 -0.51
N THR A 299 -7.05 0.57 -0.88
CA THR A 299 -8.00 1.31 -0.04
C THR A 299 -8.33 0.55 1.25
N GLY A 300 -8.42 -0.79 1.18
CA GLY A 300 -8.71 -1.63 2.35
C GLY A 300 -7.66 -1.56 3.47
N GLN A 301 -6.41 -1.22 3.16
CA GLN A 301 -5.31 -1.18 4.13
C GLN A 301 -5.08 0.18 4.80
N ILE A 302 -5.85 1.21 4.44
CA ILE A 302 -5.63 2.60 4.91
C ILE A 302 -5.68 2.74 6.43
N VAL A 303 -6.65 2.10 7.08
CA VAL A 303 -6.88 2.23 8.53
C VAL A 303 -5.70 1.65 9.32
N VAL A 304 -5.20 0.48 8.93
CA VAL A 304 -4.05 -0.19 9.58
C VAL A 304 -2.80 0.65 9.38
N SER A 305 -2.55 1.11 8.15
CA SER A 305 -1.40 1.95 7.82
C SER A 305 -1.40 3.27 8.58
N LEU A 306 -2.57 3.92 8.73
CA LEU A 306 -2.68 5.17 9.47
C LEU A 306 -2.44 4.98 10.97
N LYS A 307 -2.98 3.91 11.58
CA LYS A 307 -2.72 3.58 12.99
C LYS A 307 -1.22 3.37 13.26
N GLN A 308 -0.53 2.65 12.40
CA GLN A 308 0.93 2.43 12.53
C GLN A 308 1.72 3.74 12.44
N ARG A 309 1.36 4.64 11.50
CA ARG A 309 2.01 5.95 11.33
C ARG A 309 1.75 6.88 12.52
N ARG A 310 0.52 6.89 13.05
CA ARG A 310 0.19 7.62 14.28
C ARG A 310 0.99 7.12 15.48
N ALA A 311 1.15 5.80 15.63
CA ALA A 311 1.96 5.23 16.69
C ALA A 311 3.44 5.61 16.56
N SER A 312 4.00 5.63 15.34
CA SER A 312 5.37 6.11 15.10
C SER A 312 5.51 7.63 15.35
N ALA A 313 4.53 8.43 14.93
CA ALA A 313 4.52 9.88 15.19
C ALA A 313 4.40 10.22 16.69
N ALA A 314 3.73 9.39 17.47
CA ALA A 314 3.64 9.58 18.93
C ALA A 314 4.98 9.29 19.67
N ARG A 315 5.87 8.52 19.04
CA ARG A 315 7.22 8.26 19.60
C ARG A 315 8.25 9.32 19.22
N LEU A 316 8.08 10.00 18.08
CA LEU A 316 8.92 11.11 17.61
C LEU A 316 8.63 12.41 18.35
#